data_d5764a9e6072fe3be14704a718867a7f
#
_entry.id   d5764a9e6072fe3be14704a718867a7f
#
_cell.length_a   1.000
_cell.length_b   1.000
_cell.length_c   1.000
_cell.angle_alpha   90.00
_cell.angle_beta   90.00
_cell.angle_gamma   90.00
#
_symmetry.space_group_name_H-M   'P 1'
#
loop_
_entity.id
_entity.type
_entity.pdbx_description
1 polymer ?
#
loop_
_entity_poly.entity_id
_entity_poly.type
_entity_poly.pdbx_seq_one_letter_code
_entity_poly.pdbx_strand_id
1 'polypeptide(L)'
;VFQQKRNESAQNGGAGAIDKNAKQIAIARKPFQLLSVTILREYLALDLTPPVLPATFSIDRERIFDDFVFMCFFVGNDFLPHSPTLEIREGAIDMLMTIYKQELGNLGGHLVEDGEPNLRRVGQFIRAVAQFEEQIFQKRAKREAQMRSRRKREKEMSRQFYKKNNQSNLIDK
;
A
#
# COMPACT_ATOMS: atom_id res chain seq x y z
N VAL A 1 -2.26 2.32 -24.49
CA VAL A 1 -1.78 3.58 -25.08
C VAL A 1 -2.90 4.60 -24.92
N PHE A 2 -2.84 5.46 -23.92
CA PHE A 2 -3.80 6.55 -23.72
C PHE A 2 -3.13 7.87 -24.08
N GLN A 3 -3.66 8.53 -25.10
CA GLN A 3 -3.24 9.87 -25.52
C GLN A 3 -3.89 10.92 -24.60
N GLN A 4 -3.03 11.70 -23.99
CA GLN A 4 -3.38 12.91 -23.25
C GLN A 4 -3.52 14.06 -24.25
N LYS A 5 -4.72 14.59 -24.45
CA LYS A 5 -4.93 15.88 -25.13
C LYS A 5 -4.84 17.02 -24.11
N ARG A 6 -3.80 17.85 -24.25
CA ARG A 6 -3.72 19.18 -23.66
C ARG A 6 -4.69 20.12 -24.37
N ASN A 7 -5.47 20.87 -23.59
CA ASN A 7 -6.08 22.10 -24.07
C ASN A 7 -5.53 23.26 -23.24
N GLU A 8 -4.72 24.08 -23.89
CA GLU A 8 -4.36 25.44 -23.48
C GLU A 8 -5.42 26.41 -23.94
N SER A 9 -5.58 27.45 -23.18
CA SER A 9 -6.12 28.80 -23.40
C SER A 9 -7.30 29.11 -22.49
N ALA A 10 -7.37 30.21 -21.77
CA ALA A 10 -6.99 31.58 -21.95
C ALA A 10 -7.09 32.31 -20.60
N GLN A 11 -6.17 33.24 -20.37
CA GLN A 11 -6.25 34.30 -19.35
C GLN A 11 -7.37 35.28 -19.65
N ASN A 12 -8.15 35.64 -18.65
CA ASN A 12 -8.44 37.06 -18.41
C ASN A 12 -9.04 37.32 -17.02
N GLY A 13 -8.65 38.43 -16.43
CA GLY A 13 -8.88 38.79 -15.06
C GLY A 13 -10.31 39.26 -14.74
N GLY A 14 -10.59 39.27 -13.46
CA GLY A 14 -11.81 39.78 -12.85
C GLY A 14 -11.90 39.30 -11.40
N ALA A 15 -11.49 40.18 -10.47
CA ALA A 15 -11.64 39.91 -9.04
C ALA A 15 -13.13 39.93 -8.64
N GLY A 16 -13.53 39.00 -7.79
CA GLY A 16 -14.65 39.17 -6.86
C GLY A 16 -15.98 38.55 -7.25
N ALA A 17 -16.12 37.29 -6.99
CA ALA A 17 -17.27 36.57 -6.42
C ALA A 17 -16.87 35.09 -6.39
N ILE A 18 -16.66 34.55 -5.22
CA ILE A 18 -16.41 33.10 -5.08
C ILE A 18 -17.74 32.42 -5.44
N ASP A 19 -17.86 32.12 -6.70
CA ASP A 19 -19.04 31.45 -7.27
C ASP A 19 -19.14 30.05 -6.65
N LYS A 20 -20.13 29.91 -5.78
CA LYS A 20 -20.48 28.60 -5.19
C LYS A 20 -20.78 27.56 -6.27
N ASN A 21 -21.19 27.99 -7.46
CA ASN A 21 -21.38 27.14 -8.62
C ASN A 21 -20.09 26.63 -9.23
N ALA A 22 -18.97 27.39 -9.15
CA ALA A 22 -17.67 26.93 -9.64
C ALA A 22 -17.13 25.72 -8.85
N LYS A 23 -17.38 25.67 -7.54
CA LYS A 23 -17.05 24.49 -6.72
C LYS A 23 -17.91 23.26 -7.07
N GLN A 24 -19.19 23.44 -7.34
CA GLN A 24 -20.07 22.34 -7.77
C GLN A 24 -19.72 21.86 -9.19
N ILE A 25 -19.37 22.75 -10.11
CA ILE A 25 -18.94 22.40 -11.46
C ILE A 25 -17.57 21.69 -11.43
N ALA A 26 -16.65 22.10 -10.53
CA ALA A 26 -15.38 21.41 -10.34
C ALA A 26 -15.54 19.99 -9.77
N ILE A 27 -16.54 19.76 -8.91
CA ILE A 27 -16.86 18.43 -8.38
C ILE A 27 -17.45 17.55 -9.49
N ALA A 28 -18.31 18.10 -10.35
CA ALA A 28 -18.92 17.38 -11.47
C ALA A 28 -17.91 16.99 -12.58
N ARG A 29 -16.73 17.61 -12.62
CA ARG A 29 -15.68 17.34 -13.62
C ARG A 29 -14.56 16.41 -13.13
N LYS A 30 -14.65 15.82 -11.92
CA LYS A 30 -13.67 14.82 -11.50
C LYS A 30 -13.82 13.58 -12.38
N PRO A 31 -12.75 13.13 -13.04
CA PRO A 31 -12.81 11.94 -13.87
C PRO A 31 -13.14 10.73 -12.98
N PHE A 32 -14.07 9.91 -13.41
CA PHE A 32 -14.32 8.63 -12.79
C PHE A 32 -13.17 7.66 -13.13
N GLN A 33 -12.79 6.86 -12.18
CA GLN A 33 -11.89 5.74 -12.39
C GLN A 33 -12.71 4.46 -12.36
N LEU A 34 -12.58 3.65 -13.41
CA LEU A 34 -13.25 2.36 -13.53
C LEU A 34 -12.20 1.27 -13.38
N LEU A 35 -12.44 0.34 -12.45
CA LEU A 35 -11.64 -0.86 -12.28
C LEU A 35 -12.42 -2.04 -12.88
N SER A 36 -11.82 -2.71 -13.86
CA SER A 36 -12.35 -3.97 -14.38
C SER A 36 -11.96 -5.12 -13.45
N VAL A 37 -12.94 -5.69 -12.77
CA VAL A 37 -12.72 -6.83 -11.87
C VAL A 37 -12.23 -8.06 -12.63
N THR A 38 -12.70 -8.28 -13.86
CA THR A 38 -12.23 -9.39 -14.71
C THR A 38 -10.74 -9.30 -14.99
N ILE A 39 -10.26 -8.12 -15.38
CA ILE A 39 -8.84 -7.89 -15.63
C ILE A 39 -8.03 -8.03 -14.34
N LEU A 40 -8.53 -7.51 -13.22
CA LEU A 40 -7.88 -7.67 -11.92
C LEU A 40 -7.72 -9.15 -11.55
N ARG A 41 -8.74 -9.97 -11.76
CA ARG A 41 -8.69 -11.42 -11.51
C ARG A 41 -7.63 -12.12 -12.36
N GLU A 42 -7.51 -11.75 -13.62
CA GLU A 42 -6.46 -12.31 -14.51
C GLU A 42 -5.06 -11.98 -13.99
N TYR A 43 -4.81 -10.72 -13.60
CA TYR A 43 -3.53 -10.32 -12.99
C TYR A 43 -3.25 -11.05 -11.69
N LEU A 44 -4.23 -11.16 -10.79
CA LEU A 44 -4.08 -11.90 -9.53
C LEU A 44 -3.77 -13.37 -9.77
N ALA A 45 -4.43 -14.02 -10.75
CA ALA A 45 -4.16 -15.41 -11.09
C ALA A 45 -2.70 -15.59 -11.57
N LEU A 46 -2.18 -14.66 -12.38
CA LEU A 46 -0.80 -14.69 -12.83
C LEU A 46 0.18 -14.45 -11.67
N ASP A 47 -0.10 -13.43 -10.86
CA ASP A 47 0.79 -13.05 -9.75
C ASP A 47 0.83 -14.08 -8.63
N LEU A 48 -0.26 -14.78 -8.35
CA LEU A 48 -0.36 -15.76 -7.26
C LEU A 48 0.00 -17.17 -7.68
N THR A 49 0.13 -17.44 -8.98
CA THR A 49 0.54 -18.75 -9.47
C THR A 49 2.05 -18.94 -9.25
N PRO A 50 2.49 -19.94 -8.48
CA PRO A 50 3.90 -20.23 -8.32
C PRO A 50 4.52 -20.72 -9.64
N PRO A 51 5.80 -20.41 -9.92
CA PRO A 51 6.47 -20.87 -11.12
C PRO A 51 6.73 -22.39 -11.14
N VAL A 52 6.78 -23.01 -9.98
CA VAL A 52 7.00 -24.45 -9.81
C VAL A 52 6.02 -24.98 -8.78
N LEU A 53 5.31 -26.02 -9.14
CA LEU A 53 4.38 -26.72 -8.24
C LEU A 53 4.69 -28.22 -8.23
N PRO A 54 4.43 -28.91 -7.11
CA PRO A 54 4.46 -30.36 -7.09
C PRO A 54 3.46 -30.94 -8.10
N ALA A 55 3.84 -32.01 -8.79
CA ALA A 55 2.98 -32.67 -9.79
C ALA A 55 1.63 -33.16 -9.22
N THR A 56 1.55 -33.29 -7.91
CA THR A 56 0.35 -33.71 -7.18
C THR A 56 -0.62 -32.58 -6.88
N PHE A 57 -0.22 -31.31 -7.16
CA PHE A 57 -1.01 -30.13 -6.84
C PHE A 57 -1.61 -29.51 -8.11
N SER A 58 -2.94 -29.52 -8.19
CA SER A 58 -3.66 -28.82 -9.26
C SER A 58 -4.15 -27.47 -8.73
N ILE A 59 -3.76 -26.39 -9.42
CA ILE A 59 -4.23 -25.05 -9.12
C ILE A 59 -5.66 -24.86 -9.62
N ASP A 60 -6.54 -24.46 -8.72
CA ASP A 60 -7.84 -23.91 -9.05
C ASP A 60 -7.80 -22.38 -8.92
N ARG A 61 -8.07 -21.67 -10.03
CA ARG A 61 -8.02 -20.20 -10.05
C ARG A 61 -9.04 -19.55 -9.13
N GLU A 62 -10.22 -20.12 -9.00
CA GLU A 62 -11.25 -19.58 -8.12
C GLU A 62 -10.80 -19.66 -6.66
N ARG A 63 -10.21 -20.78 -6.27
CA ARG A 63 -9.65 -20.97 -4.92
C ARG A 63 -8.46 -20.06 -4.62
N ILE A 64 -7.67 -19.70 -5.64
CA ILE A 64 -6.61 -18.67 -5.47
C ILE A 64 -7.22 -17.32 -5.09
N PHE A 65 -8.36 -16.95 -5.68
CA PHE A 65 -9.02 -15.69 -5.33
C PHE A 65 -9.60 -15.72 -3.92
N ASP A 66 -10.17 -16.86 -3.52
CA ASP A 66 -10.65 -17.04 -2.14
C ASP A 66 -9.48 -16.93 -1.14
N ASP A 67 -8.36 -17.56 -1.44
CA ASP A 67 -7.13 -17.46 -0.64
C ASP A 67 -6.62 -16.00 -0.57
N PHE A 68 -6.64 -15.28 -1.69
CA PHE A 68 -6.24 -13.88 -1.71
C PHE A 68 -7.16 -13.01 -0.85
N VAL A 69 -8.46 -13.15 -1.00
CA VAL A 69 -9.45 -12.44 -0.17
C VAL A 69 -9.24 -12.78 1.30
N PHE A 70 -9.00 -14.04 1.62
CA PHE A 70 -8.72 -14.47 2.99
C PHE A 70 -7.43 -13.83 3.53
N MET A 71 -6.35 -13.78 2.75
CA MET A 71 -5.12 -13.09 3.14
C MET A 71 -5.34 -11.59 3.42
N CYS A 72 -6.22 -10.93 2.68
CA CYS A 72 -6.55 -9.52 2.92
C CYS A 72 -7.15 -9.26 4.32
N PHE A 73 -7.78 -10.24 4.96
CA PHE A 73 -8.28 -10.10 6.33
C PHE A 73 -7.14 -9.88 7.35
N PHE A 74 -5.95 -10.42 7.12
CA PHE A 74 -4.80 -10.20 8.02
C PHE A 74 -4.29 -8.75 7.96
N VAL A 75 -4.51 -8.07 6.85
CA VAL A 75 -4.12 -6.67 6.65
C VAL A 75 -5.13 -5.71 7.28
N GLY A 76 -6.29 -6.23 7.66
CA GLY A 76 -7.36 -5.47 8.29
C GLY A 76 -8.25 -4.70 7.31
N ASN A 77 -9.35 -4.23 7.83
CA ASN A 77 -10.32 -3.40 7.12
C ASN A 77 -11.05 -2.47 8.12
N ASP A 78 -12.14 -1.82 7.70
CA ASP A 78 -12.90 -0.90 8.56
C ASP A 78 -13.49 -1.60 9.81
N PHE A 79 -13.61 -2.91 9.81
CA PHE A 79 -14.21 -3.70 10.90
C PHE A 79 -13.17 -4.53 11.66
N LEU A 80 -12.09 -4.92 11.01
CA LEU A 80 -11.05 -5.78 11.58
C LEU A 80 -9.74 -5.03 11.70
N PRO A 81 -9.13 -5.00 12.89
CA PRO A 81 -7.80 -4.43 13.05
C PRO A 81 -6.76 -5.25 12.27
N HIS A 82 -5.78 -4.55 11.70
CA HIS A 82 -4.66 -5.24 11.06
C HIS A 82 -3.73 -5.89 12.08
N SER A 83 -3.05 -6.95 11.66
CA SER A 83 -1.91 -7.48 12.44
C SER A 83 -0.81 -6.40 12.55
N PRO A 84 -0.14 -6.24 13.70
CA PRO A 84 0.85 -5.18 13.92
C PRO A 84 1.97 -5.11 12.88
N THR A 85 2.29 -6.24 12.25
CA THR A 85 3.33 -6.35 11.23
C THR A 85 2.82 -6.21 9.80
N LEU A 86 1.50 -6.24 9.60
CA LEU A 86 0.86 -6.29 8.30
C LEU A 86 0.17 -4.97 7.95
N GLU A 87 0.94 -3.89 7.83
CA GLU A 87 0.40 -2.59 7.41
C GLU A 87 0.42 -2.46 5.87
N ILE A 88 -0.73 -2.12 5.28
CA ILE A 88 -0.89 -1.95 3.81
C ILE A 88 0.17 -1.01 3.24
N ARG A 89 0.41 0.13 3.92
CA ARG A 89 1.36 1.15 3.47
C ARG A 89 2.81 0.68 3.46
N GLU A 90 3.10 -0.43 4.11
CA GLU A 90 4.44 -1.05 4.16
C GLU A 90 4.59 -2.23 3.20
N GLY A 91 3.59 -2.47 2.34
CA GLY A 91 3.61 -3.54 1.34
C GLY A 91 3.23 -4.91 1.91
N ALA A 92 2.33 -4.93 2.91
CA ALA A 92 1.89 -6.17 3.54
C ALA A 92 1.24 -7.14 2.55
N ILE A 93 0.44 -6.63 1.60
CA ILE A 93 -0.22 -7.47 0.59
C ILE A 93 0.82 -8.15 -0.31
N ASP A 94 1.80 -7.41 -0.82
CA ASP A 94 2.86 -7.96 -1.68
C ASP A 94 3.69 -9.02 -0.95
N MET A 95 3.94 -8.80 0.34
CA MET A 95 4.64 -9.75 1.19
C MET A 95 3.82 -11.03 1.37
N LEU A 96 2.54 -10.93 1.71
CA LEU A 96 1.64 -12.08 1.87
C LEU A 96 1.55 -12.88 0.57
N MET A 97 1.39 -12.22 -0.58
CA MET A 97 1.38 -12.87 -1.89
C MET A 97 2.69 -13.58 -2.20
N THR A 98 3.82 -12.98 -1.83
CA THR A 98 5.14 -13.58 -2.02
C THR A 98 5.31 -14.86 -1.20
N ILE A 99 4.95 -14.79 0.10
CA ILE A 99 5.01 -15.94 1.01
C ILE A 99 4.02 -17.02 0.55
N TYR A 100 2.83 -16.64 0.15
CA TYR A 100 1.83 -17.59 -0.36
C TYR A 100 2.35 -18.38 -1.55
N LYS A 101 2.96 -17.72 -2.53
CA LYS A 101 3.56 -18.40 -3.70
C LYS A 101 4.67 -19.37 -3.31
N GLN A 102 5.48 -19.02 -2.32
CA GLN A 102 6.57 -19.87 -1.84
C GLN A 102 6.05 -21.10 -1.08
N GLU A 103 5.00 -20.91 -0.30
CA GLU A 103 4.50 -21.94 0.60
C GLU A 103 3.37 -22.82 0.02
N LEU A 104 2.70 -22.38 -1.05
CA LEU A 104 1.53 -23.07 -1.60
C LEU A 104 1.78 -24.57 -1.84
N GLY A 105 2.94 -24.91 -2.41
CA GLY A 105 3.36 -26.30 -2.60
C GLY A 105 3.52 -27.08 -1.30
N ASN A 106 4.05 -26.43 -0.24
CA ASN A 106 4.30 -27.02 1.07
C ASN A 106 3.01 -27.16 1.89
N LEU A 107 2.05 -26.26 1.67
CA LEU A 107 0.74 -26.30 2.33
C LEU A 107 -0.07 -27.53 1.90
N GLY A 108 0.18 -28.08 0.71
CA GLY A 108 -0.51 -29.23 0.17
C GLY A 108 -1.96 -28.95 -0.24
N GLY A 109 -2.32 -27.67 -0.43
CA GLY A 109 -3.65 -27.24 -0.84
C GLY A 109 -3.91 -25.78 -0.55
N HIS A 110 -5.06 -25.28 -0.95
CA HIS A 110 -5.52 -23.92 -0.74
C HIS A 110 -5.78 -23.62 0.75
N LEU A 111 -5.73 -22.34 1.14
CA LEU A 111 -6.04 -21.89 2.52
C LEU A 111 -7.52 -22.00 2.82
N VAL A 112 -8.36 -21.78 1.80
CA VAL A 112 -9.81 -21.87 1.88
C VAL A 112 -10.29 -23.02 1.01
N GLU A 113 -11.13 -23.90 1.58
CA GLU A 113 -11.76 -25.03 0.90
C GLU A 113 -13.26 -24.94 1.10
N ASP A 114 -14.02 -24.88 0.00
CA ASP A 114 -15.49 -24.84 0.00
C ASP A 114 -16.07 -23.71 0.89
N GLY A 115 -15.39 -22.56 0.90
CA GLY A 115 -15.77 -21.39 1.68
C GLY A 115 -15.32 -21.41 3.15
N GLU A 116 -14.67 -22.48 3.60
CA GLU A 116 -14.20 -22.62 4.98
C GLU A 116 -12.65 -22.59 5.04
N PRO A 117 -12.07 -21.81 5.99
CA PRO A 117 -10.62 -21.78 6.16
C PRO A 117 -10.09 -23.13 6.71
N ASN A 118 -9.08 -23.68 6.06
CA ASN A 118 -8.36 -24.84 6.56
C ASN A 118 -7.37 -24.41 7.64
N LEU A 119 -7.75 -24.50 8.91
CA LEU A 119 -6.99 -23.97 10.05
C LEU A 119 -5.57 -24.55 10.14
N ARG A 120 -5.34 -25.77 9.69
CA ARG A 120 -3.99 -26.35 9.68
C ARG A 120 -3.09 -25.62 8.70
N ARG A 121 -3.54 -25.41 7.46
CA ARG A 121 -2.79 -24.70 6.41
C ARG A 121 -2.64 -23.23 6.75
N VAL A 122 -3.70 -22.61 7.24
CA VAL A 122 -3.65 -21.22 7.74
C VAL A 122 -2.59 -21.08 8.84
N GLY A 123 -2.55 -22.00 9.80
CA GLY A 123 -1.53 -22.00 10.85
C GLY A 123 -0.12 -22.18 10.31
N GLN A 124 0.09 -22.97 9.26
CA GLN A 124 1.38 -23.12 8.58
C GLN A 124 1.77 -21.81 7.86
N PHE A 125 0.83 -21.22 7.13
CA PHE A 125 1.03 -19.94 6.44
C PHE A 125 1.37 -18.82 7.41
N ILE A 126 0.64 -18.68 8.53
CA ILE A 126 0.94 -17.68 9.56
C ILE A 126 2.34 -17.87 10.15
N ARG A 127 2.79 -19.11 10.36
CA ARG A 127 4.17 -19.36 10.84
C ARG A 127 5.20 -18.91 9.81
N ALA A 128 4.95 -19.10 8.52
CA ALA A 128 5.83 -18.59 7.47
C ALA A 128 5.86 -17.06 7.47
N VAL A 129 4.71 -16.40 7.61
CA VAL A 129 4.61 -14.94 7.73
C VAL A 129 5.38 -14.43 8.97
N ALA A 130 5.26 -15.11 10.10
CA ALA A 130 5.91 -14.72 11.36
C ALA A 130 7.45 -14.72 11.25
N GLN A 131 8.05 -15.51 10.37
CA GLN A 131 9.51 -15.50 10.16
C GLN A 131 10.02 -14.16 9.62
N PHE A 132 9.16 -13.36 9.01
CA PHE A 132 9.50 -12.03 8.47
C PHE A 132 9.27 -10.90 9.48
N GLU A 133 8.61 -11.16 10.62
CA GLU A 133 8.28 -10.12 11.60
C GLU A 133 9.50 -9.38 12.12
N GLU A 134 10.56 -10.11 12.48
CA GLU A 134 11.82 -9.51 12.95
C GLU A 134 12.40 -8.53 11.93
N GLN A 135 12.40 -8.91 10.65
CA GLN A 135 12.91 -8.06 9.57
C GLN A 135 12.05 -6.80 9.39
N ILE A 136 10.73 -6.92 9.55
CA ILE A 136 9.80 -5.80 9.46
C ILE A 136 10.06 -4.83 10.61
N PHE A 137 10.16 -5.31 11.85
CA PHE A 137 10.44 -4.47 13.01
C PHE A 137 11.80 -3.78 12.91
N GLN A 138 12.85 -4.47 12.47
CA GLN A 138 14.16 -3.87 12.23
C GLN A 138 14.09 -2.78 11.15
N LYS A 139 13.34 -3.00 10.08
CA LYS A 139 13.13 -2.03 8.99
C LYS A 139 12.38 -0.79 9.49
N ARG A 140 11.34 -0.97 10.32
CA ARG A 140 10.60 0.12 10.99
C ARG A 140 11.51 0.92 11.91
N ALA A 141 12.26 0.25 12.78
CA ALA A 141 13.19 0.90 13.70
C ALA A 141 14.24 1.75 12.97
N LYS A 142 14.85 1.21 11.90
CA LYS A 142 15.78 1.97 11.05
C LYS A 142 15.14 3.19 10.42
N ARG A 143 13.93 3.04 9.86
CA ARG A 143 13.18 4.14 9.23
C ARG A 143 12.84 5.24 10.24
N GLU A 144 12.40 4.86 11.44
CA GLU A 144 12.09 5.80 12.50
C GLU A 144 13.34 6.56 12.98
N ALA A 145 14.45 5.86 13.16
CA ALA A 145 15.73 6.48 13.52
C ALA A 145 16.19 7.49 12.46
N GLN A 146 16.06 7.17 11.18
CA GLN A 146 16.37 8.10 10.09
C GLN A 146 15.47 9.34 10.11
N MET A 147 14.16 9.14 10.32
CA MET A 147 13.21 10.25 10.42
C MET A 147 13.50 11.16 11.63
N ARG A 148 13.83 10.58 12.79
CA ARG A 148 14.23 11.35 13.98
C ARG A 148 15.49 12.16 13.71
N SER A 149 16.51 11.56 13.08
CA SER A 149 17.75 12.23 12.70
C SER A 149 17.52 13.38 11.73
N ARG A 150 16.69 13.17 10.73
CA ARG A 150 16.32 14.20 9.75
C ARG A 150 15.62 15.38 10.43
N ARG A 151 14.59 15.11 11.26
CA ARG A 151 13.88 16.15 12.02
C ARG A 151 14.80 16.92 12.96
N LYS A 152 15.79 16.24 13.57
CA LYS A 152 16.77 16.90 14.43
C LYS A 152 17.63 17.88 13.61
N ARG A 153 18.16 17.45 12.46
CA ARG A 153 18.95 18.29 11.56
C ARG A 153 18.16 19.49 11.04
N GLU A 154 16.91 19.29 10.64
CA GLU A 154 16.02 20.38 10.19
C GLU A 154 15.79 21.42 11.27
N LYS A 155 15.56 20.97 12.53
CA LYS A 155 15.43 21.87 13.69
C LYS A 155 16.71 22.63 14.01
N GLU A 156 17.87 21.98 13.90
CA GLU A 156 19.18 22.60 14.11
C GLU A 156 19.46 23.66 13.04
N MET A 157 19.22 23.34 11.77
CA MET A 157 19.36 24.31 10.67
C MET A 157 18.44 25.52 10.84
N SER A 158 17.17 25.29 11.19
CA SER A 158 16.23 26.39 11.44
C SER A 158 16.71 27.28 12.59
N ARG A 159 17.21 26.71 13.70
CA ARG A 159 17.76 27.46 14.82
C ARG A 159 19.00 28.29 14.44
N GLN A 160 19.87 27.72 13.63
CA GLN A 160 21.06 28.43 13.13
C GLN A 160 20.68 29.58 12.20
N PHE A 161 19.70 29.38 11.33
CA PHE A 161 19.17 30.41 10.43
C PHE A 161 18.58 31.59 11.22
N TYR A 162 17.76 31.32 12.23
CA TYR A 162 17.20 32.37 13.10
C TYR A 162 18.28 33.13 13.88
N LYS A 163 19.30 32.45 14.40
CA LYS A 163 20.42 33.10 15.10
C LYS A 163 21.20 34.03 14.16
N LYS A 164 21.48 33.56 12.93
CA LYS A 164 22.23 34.35 11.94
C LYS A 164 21.47 35.60 11.52
N ASN A 165 20.15 35.49 11.26
CA ASN A 165 19.31 36.65 10.90
C ASN A 165 19.21 37.68 12.05
N ASN A 166 19.09 37.23 13.30
CA ASN A 166 19.03 38.15 14.43
C ASN A 166 20.37 38.83 14.71
N GLN A 167 21.51 38.20 14.40
CA GLN A 167 22.81 38.86 14.49
C GLN A 167 23.02 39.93 13.39
N SER A 168 22.57 39.67 12.18
CA SER A 168 22.65 40.65 11.08
C SER A 168 21.84 41.92 11.38
N ASN A 169 20.65 41.78 11.95
CA ASN A 169 19.78 42.88 12.33
C ASN A 169 20.31 43.75 13.51
N LEU A 170 21.30 43.26 14.26
CA LEU A 170 21.95 44.00 15.36
C LEU A 170 23.18 44.78 14.92
N ILE A 171 23.74 44.51 13.73
CA ILE A 171 24.94 45.18 13.19
C ILE A 171 24.55 46.42 12.37
N ASP A 172 23.30 46.45 11.84
CA ASP A 172 22.79 47.55 11.00
C ASP A 172 22.08 48.68 11.81
N LYS A 173 22.25 48.70 13.15
CA LYS A 173 21.82 49.78 14.04
C LYS A 173 23.01 50.49 14.70
#